data_29c4f6dc71c22d6d675181357927f3cd
#
_entry.id   29c4f6dc71c22d6d675181357927f3cd
#
_cell.length_a   1.000
_cell.length_b   1.000
_cell.length_c   1.000
_cell.angle_alpha   90.00
_cell.angle_beta   90.00
_cell.angle_gamma   90.00
#
_symmetry.space_group_name_H-M   'P 1'
#
loop_
_entity.id
_entity.type
_entity.pdbx_description
1 polymer ?
#
loop_
_entity_poly.entity_id
_entity_poly.type
_entity_poly.pdbx_seq_one_letter_code
_entity_poly.pdbx_strand_id
1 'polypeptide(L)'
;MRRLGISIYPEKDNVENIIEYIKKAGFSGFSRIFSCLLSVNKSKEEIIHDFSKINHYAKSLGFEIIVDVSPSVFDKLGISYKDLSFFKEIGADGLRLDLGFSGLEESVMTFNEYDLKIEI
;
A
#
# COMPACT_ATOMS: atom_id res chain seq x y z
N MET A 1 12.05 -18.90 -3.72
CA MET A 1 10.98 -19.21 -2.76
C MET A 1 9.74 -18.38 -3.10
N ARG A 2 8.60 -19.04 -3.20
CA ARG A 2 7.34 -18.37 -3.49
C ARG A 2 6.81 -17.67 -2.22
N ARG A 3 6.55 -16.38 -2.30
CA ARG A 3 5.97 -15.63 -1.18
C ARG A 3 4.45 -15.69 -1.27
N LEU A 4 3.81 -16.04 -0.15
CA LEU A 4 2.37 -16.02 -0.02
C LEU A 4 1.91 -14.65 0.45
N GLY A 5 0.89 -14.11 -0.20
CA GLY A 5 0.36 -12.78 0.11
C GLY A 5 -1.09 -12.83 0.58
N ILE A 6 -1.46 -11.83 1.36
CA ILE A 6 -2.84 -11.58 1.77
C ILE A 6 -3.23 -10.17 1.35
N SER A 7 -4.53 -9.96 1.15
CA SER A 7 -5.09 -8.64 0.85
C SER A 7 -5.75 -8.07 2.11
N ILE A 8 -5.54 -6.80 2.36
CA ILE A 8 -6.23 -6.08 3.43
C ILE A 8 -6.97 -4.88 2.85
N TYR A 9 -8.04 -4.48 3.52
CA TYR A 9 -8.90 -3.36 3.11
C TYR A 9 -9.05 -2.39 4.28
N PRO A 10 -8.05 -1.55 4.56
CA PRO A 10 -8.04 -0.69 5.76
C PRO A 10 -9.22 0.27 5.84
N GLU A 11 -9.83 0.59 4.72
CA GLU A 11 -11.01 1.47 4.67
C GLU A 11 -12.30 0.79 5.12
N LYS A 12 -12.31 -0.56 5.20
CA LYS A 12 -13.51 -1.35 5.49
C LYS A 12 -13.50 -1.99 6.88
N ASP A 13 -12.39 -1.88 7.60
CA ASP A 13 -12.24 -2.48 8.92
C ASP A 13 -11.46 -1.55 9.83
N ASN A 14 -11.48 -1.82 11.14
CA ASN A 14 -10.70 -1.02 12.08
C ASN A 14 -9.26 -1.54 12.18
N VAL A 15 -8.38 -0.67 12.70
CA VAL A 15 -6.95 -0.95 12.78
C VAL A 15 -6.66 -2.21 13.63
N GLU A 16 -7.36 -2.37 14.74
CA GLU A 16 -7.16 -3.50 15.66
C GLU A 16 -7.48 -4.84 15.00
N ASN A 17 -8.59 -4.90 14.27
CA ASN A 17 -8.99 -6.12 13.55
C ASN A 17 -7.99 -6.47 12.45
N ILE A 18 -7.49 -5.47 11.73
CA ILE A 18 -6.51 -5.67 10.68
C ILE A 18 -5.20 -6.19 11.27
N ILE A 19 -4.75 -5.62 12.38
CA ILE A 19 -3.54 -6.06 13.07
C ILE A 19 -3.65 -7.52 13.53
N GLU A 20 -4.81 -7.91 14.10
CA GLU A 20 -5.05 -9.30 14.49
C GLU A 20 -5.01 -10.23 13.29
N TYR A 21 -5.60 -9.82 12.16
CA TYR A 21 -5.58 -10.60 10.93
C TYR A 21 -4.15 -10.79 10.42
N ILE A 22 -3.33 -9.74 10.42
CA ILE A 22 -1.93 -9.79 10.00
C ILE A 22 -1.13 -10.72 10.92
N LYS A 23 -1.35 -10.66 12.21
CA LYS A 23 -0.69 -11.52 13.18
C LYS A 23 -0.97 -12.99 12.87
N LYS A 24 -2.23 -13.36 12.65
CA LYS A 24 -2.62 -14.72 12.31
C LYS A 24 -2.01 -15.17 10.96
N ALA A 25 -2.00 -14.29 9.98
CA ALA A 25 -1.42 -14.58 8.67
C ALA A 25 0.10 -14.84 8.79
N GLY A 26 0.80 -14.08 9.61
CA GLY A 26 2.22 -14.29 9.86
C GLY A 26 2.52 -15.65 10.43
N PHE A 27 1.71 -16.12 11.39
CA PHE A 27 1.83 -17.47 11.93
C PHE A 27 1.56 -18.57 10.90
N SER A 28 0.76 -18.26 9.88
CA SER A 28 0.42 -19.21 8.81
C SER A 28 1.41 -19.19 7.64
N GLY A 29 2.50 -18.43 7.74
CA GLY A 29 3.56 -18.40 6.73
C GLY A 29 3.38 -17.37 5.63
N PHE A 30 2.38 -16.48 5.71
CA PHE A 30 2.24 -15.37 4.79
C PHE A 30 3.31 -14.31 5.07
N SER A 31 3.86 -13.69 4.02
CA SER A 31 4.95 -12.72 4.14
C SER A 31 4.76 -11.48 3.26
N ARG A 32 3.66 -11.37 2.56
CA ARG A 32 3.37 -10.27 1.66
C ARG A 32 1.96 -9.75 1.90
N ILE A 33 1.81 -8.42 1.95
CA ILE A 33 0.51 -7.77 2.14
C ILE A 33 0.22 -6.88 0.95
N PHE A 34 -0.98 -7.04 0.38
CA PHE A 34 -1.54 -6.14 -0.62
C PHE A 34 -2.59 -5.27 0.06
N SER A 35 -2.26 -4.00 0.29
CA SER A 35 -3.19 -3.02 0.84
C SER A 35 -4.00 -2.44 -0.31
N CYS A 36 -5.29 -2.75 -0.35
CA CYS A 36 -6.17 -2.32 -1.43
C CYS A 36 -6.76 -0.95 -1.10
N LEU A 37 -6.23 0.09 -1.74
CA LEU A 37 -6.69 1.46 -1.58
C LEU A 37 -7.62 1.79 -2.75
N LEU A 38 -8.79 1.12 -2.78
CA LEU A 38 -9.71 1.20 -3.92
C LEU A 38 -10.74 2.32 -3.80
N SER A 39 -11.15 2.65 -2.59
CA SER A 39 -12.06 3.75 -2.32
C SER A 39 -11.57 4.52 -1.10
N VAL A 40 -11.63 5.83 -1.15
CA VAL A 40 -11.09 6.68 -0.10
C VAL A 40 -12.24 7.48 0.53
N ASN A 41 -12.57 7.13 1.77
CA ASN A 41 -13.59 7.82 2.57
C ASN A 41 -12.97 8.66 3.69
N LYS A 42 -11.65 8.61 3.83
CA LYS A 42 -10.91 9.27 4.90
C LYS A 42 -10.01 10.35 4.33
N SER A 43 -9.64 11.31 5.16
CA SER A 43 -8.67 12.34 4.79
C SER A 43 -7.29 11.69 4.61
N LYS A 44 -6.41 12.42 3.91
CA LYS A 44 -5.03 11.98 3.70
C LYS A 44 -4.33 11.75 5.05
N GLU A 45 -4.55 12.63 6.02
CA GLU A 45 -3.96 12.55 7.36
C GLU A 45 -4.43 11.31 8.12
N GLU A 46 -5.73 10.99 8.02
CA GLU A 46 -6.28 9.79 8.66
C GLU A 46 -5.69 8.52 8.05
N ILE A 47 -5.53 8.50 6.73
CA ILE A 47 -4.92 7.37 6.02
C ILE A 47 -3.48 7.20 6.44
N ILE A 48 -2.71 8.29 6.51
CA ILE A 48 -1.33 8.25 6.96
C ILE A 48 -1.26 7.65 8.37
N HIS A 49 -2.12 8.11 9.27
CA HIS A 49 -2.16 7.62 10.65
C HIS A 49 -2.44 6.11 10.70
N ASP A 50 -3.51 5.67 10.07
CA ASP A 50 -3.96 4.27 10.13
C ASP A 50 -3.02 3.33 9.39
N PHE A 51 -2.63 3.68 8.17
CA PHE A 51 -1.75 2.84 7.35
C PHE A 51 -0.34 2.76 7.93
N SER A 52 0.18 3.87 8.46
CA SER A 52 1.50 3.85 9.09
C SER A 52 1.54 2.90 10.27
N LYS A 53 0.50 2.88 11.09
CA LYS A 53 0.39 1.99 12.25
C LYS A 53 0.32 0.53 11.80
N ILE A 54 -0.55 0.22 10.84
CA ILE A 54 -0.72 -1.13 10.31
C ILE A 54 0.57 -1.62 9.66
N ASN A 55 1.16 -0.82 8.80
CA ASN A 55 2.35 -1.21 8.05
C ASN A 55 3.58 -1.33 8.94
N HIS A 56 3.72 -0.46 9.93
CA HIS A 56 4.80 -0.56 10.92
C HIS A 56 4.75 -1.91 11.66
N TYR A 57 3.56 -2.30 12.11
CA TYR A 57 3.35 -3.59 12.76
C TYR A 57 3.68 -4.75 11.82
N ALA A 58 3.16 -4.70 10.58
CA ALA A 58 3.40 -5.75 9.60
C ALA A 58 4.89 -5.91 9.28
N LYS A 59 5.61 -4.81 9.13
CA LYS A 59 7.06 -4.85 8.89
C LYS A 59 7.82 -5.46 10.06
N SER A 60 7.37 -5.25 11.29
CA SER A 60 7.97 -5.86 12.48
C SER A 60 7.88 -7.39 12.43
N LEU A 61 6.92 -7.93 11.68
CA LEU A 61 6.75 -9.36 11.47
C LEU A 61 7.41 -9.87 10.18
N GLY A 62 8.10 -8.99 9.43
CA GLY A 62 8.79 -9.36 8.22
C GLY A 62 7.96 -9.31 6.94
N PHE A 63 6.78 -8.69 6.96
CA PHE A 63 5.96 -8.55 5.77
C PHE A 63 6.50 -7.51 4.80
N GLU A 64 6.38 -7.79 3.50
CA GLU A 64 6.54 -6.82 2.42
C GLU A 64 5.18 -6.19 2.13
N ILE A 65 5.14 -4.86 2.02
CA ILE A 65 3.91 -4.10 1.86
C ILE A 65 3.80 -3.55 0.44
N ILE A 66 2.80 -4.00 -0.31
CA ILE A 66 2.48 -3.50 -1.65
C ILE A 66 1.12 -2.83 -1.59
N VAL A 67 1.02 -1.62 -2.11
CA VAL A 67 -0.24 -0.87 -2.13
C VAL A 67 -0.81 -0.86 -3.55
N ASP A 68 -2.05 -1.29 -3.69
CA ASP A 68 -2.78 -1.22 -4.96
C ASP A 68 -3.29 0.20 -5.16
N VAL A 69 -2.97 0.82 -6.29
CA VAL A 69 -3.34 2.20 -6.58
C VAL A 69 -3.93 2.35 -7.97
N SER A 70 -4.74 3.40 -8.15
CA SER A 70 -5.36 3.77 -9.42
C SER A 70 -5.29 5.28 -9.59
N PRO A 71 -5.48 5.81 -10.81
CA PRO A 71 -5.54 7.27 -11.02
C PRO A 71 -6.61 7.94 -10.17
N SER A 72 -7.74 7.27 -9.96
CA SER A 72 -8.84 7.79 -9.13
C SER A 72 -8.40 8.02 -7.68
N VAL A 73 -7.61 7.11 -7.12
CA VAL A 73 -7.07 7.24 -5.76
C VAL A 73 -6.08 8.41 -5.69
N PHE A 74 -5.23 8.56 -6.69
CA PHE A 74 -4.28 9.67 -6.78
C PHE A 74 -5.03 11.01 -6.77
N ASP A 75 -6.10 11.12 -7.57
CA ASP A 75 -6.90 12.35 -7.64
C ASP A 75 -7.55 12.67 -6.30
N LYS A 76 -8.15 11.68 -5.66
CA LYS A 76 -8.83 11.87 -4.37
C LYS A 76 -7.88 12.29 -3.26
N LEU A 77 -6.66 11.78 -3.26
CA LEU A 77 -5.67 12.10 -2.25
C LEU A 77 -4.78 13.29 -2.62
N GLY A 78 -4.93 13.81 -3.83
CA GLY A 78 -4.08 14.90 -4.32
C GLY A 78 -2.63 14.49 -4.50
N ILE A 79 -2.39 13.24 -4.89
CA ILE A 79 -1.05 12.70 -5.10
C ILE A 79 -0.70 12.78 -6.59
N SER A 80 0.51 13.25 -6.87
CA SER A 80 1.05 13.26 -8.24
C SER A 80 1.86 12.00 -8.49
N TYR A 81 1.79 11.47 -9.71
CA TYR A 81 2.67 10.37 -10.13
C TYR A 81 4.15 10.78 -10.14
N LYS A 82 4.44 12.06 -10.05
CA LYS A 82 5.80 12.60 -9.97
C LYS A 82 6.34 12.66 -8.55
N ASP A 83 5.48 12.52 -7.56
CA ASP A 83 5.87 12.57 -6.13
C ASP A 83 5.15 11.48 -5.36
N LEU A 84 5.84 10.38 -5.14
CA LEU A 84 5.32 9.20 -4.43
C LEU A 84 5.68 9.19 -2.93
N SER A 85 6.08 10.33 -2.37
CA SER A 85 6.49 10.44 -0.96
C SER A 85 5.41 9.96 0.02
N PHE A 86 4.14 10.15 -0.31
CA PHE A 86 3.02 9.67 0.50
C PHE A 86 3.13 8.16 0.78
N PHE A 87 3.46 7.37 -0.24
CA PHE A 87 3.56 5.92 -0.08
C PHE A 87 4.75 5.51 0.75
N LYS A 88 5.85 6.23 0.65
CA LYS A 88 7.00 6.02 1.52
C LYS A 88 6.66 6.35 2.97
N GLU A 89 5.91 7.42 3.19
CA GLU A 89 5.48 7.87 4.51
C GLU A 89 4.59 6.83 5.21
N ILE A 90 3.71 6.17 4.47
CA ILE A 90 2.86 5.12 5.05
C ILE A 90 3.57 3.76 5.18
N GLY A 91 4.83 3.68 4.78
CA GLY A 91 5.62 2.45 4.94
C GLY A 91 5.46 1.42 3.84
N ALA A 92 5.02 1.82 2.65
CA ALA A 92 4.92 0.90 1.52
C ALA A 92 6.32 0.53 1.00
N ASP A 93 6.48 -0.70 0.57
CA ASP A 93 7.68 -1.19 -0.11
C ASP A 93 7.52 -1.10 -1.62
N GLY A 94 6.30 -1.07 -2.11
CA GLY A 94 6.01 -0.96 -3.53
C GLY A 94 4.57 -0.63 -3.82
N LEU A 95 4.30 -0.36 -5.10
CA LEU A 95 2.97 -0.07 -5.61
C LEU A 95 2.63 -1.06 -6.71
N ARG A 96 1.37 -1.48 -6.75
CA ARG A 96 0.81 -2.22 -7.87
C ARG A 96 -0.16 -1.29 -8.59
N LEU A 97 0.15 -1.00 -9.86
CA LEU A 97 -0.61 -0.04 -10.66
C LEU A 97 -1.80 -0.74 -11.32
N ASP A 98 -2.99 -0.27 -11.00
CA ASP A 98 -4.21 -0.73 -11.66
C ASP A 98 -4.38 -0.02 -13.02
N LEU A 99 -5.34 -0.47 -13.80
CA LEU A 99 -5.62 0.09 -15.13
C LEU A 99 -5.96 1.58 -15.04
N GLY A 100 -5.59 2.31 -16.07
CA GLY A 100 -5.93 3.72 -16.22
C GLY A 100 -4.73 4.66 -16.19
N PHE A 101 -3.57 4.23 -15.74
CA PHE A 101 -2.35 5.03 -15.85
C PHE A 101 -1.84 5.01 -17.31
N SER A 102 -1.34 6.14 -17.79
CA SER A 102 -0.71 6.21 -19.10
C SER A 102 0.69 5.58 -19.07
N GLY A 103 1.22 5.25 -20.26
CA GLY A 103 2.59 4.74 -20.35
C GLY A 103 3.63 5.72 -19.81
N LEU A 104 3.40 7.03 -19.98
CA LEU A 104 4.28 8.05 -19.40
C LEU A 104 4.23 8.03 -17.89
N GLU A 105 3.03 7.96 -17.30
CA GLU A 105 2.86 7.91 -15.85
C GLU A 105 3.53 6.67 -15.27
N GLU A 106 3.32 5.51 -15.88
CA GLU A 106 3.97 4.26 -15.47
C GLU A 106 5.50 4.36 -15.53
N SER A 107 6.02 4.95 -16.60
CA SER A 107 7.46 5.13 -16.78
C SER A 107 8.06 6.04 -15.71
N VAL A 108 7.40 7.18 -15.44
CA VAL A 108 7.87 8.13 -14.42
C VAL A 108 7.85 7.48 -13.04
N MET A 109 6.80 6.74 -12.69
CA MET A 109 6.72 6.06 -11.41
C MET A 109 7.76 4.96 -11.26
N THR A 110 8.07 4.24 -12.35
CA THR A 110 9.07 3.17 -12.32
C THR A 110 10.45 3.69 -11.90
N PHE A 111 10.79 4.92 -12.28
CA PHE A 111 12.07 5.55 -11.95
C PHE A 111 11.96 6.50 -10.76
N ASN A 112 11.11 6.15 -9.78
CA ASN A 112 10.92 6.99 -8.59
C ASN A 112 12.19 7.06 -7.72
N GLU A 113 12.32 8.17 -6.99
CA GLU A 113 13.46 8.41 -6.10
C GLU A 113 13.30 7.82 -4.70
N TYR A 114 12.13 7.22 -4.41
CA TYR A 114 11.79 6.70 -3.08
C TYR A 114 12.08 5.21 -2.91
N ASP A 115 12.70 4.59 -3.90
CA ASP A 115 13.07 3.17 -3.88
C ASP A 115 11.85 2.24 -3.75
N LEU A 116 10.71 2.68 -4.27
CA LEU A 116 9.48 1.88 -4.30
C LEU A 116 9.49 0.95 -5.51
N LYS A 117 9.20 -0.32 -5.29
CA LYS A 117 8.99 -1.28 -6.38
C LYS A 117 7.69 -0.94 -7.10
N ILE A 118 7.69 -1.00 -8.42
CA ILE A 118 6.48 -0.76 -9.22
C ILE A 118 6.12 -2.03 -9.96
N GLU A 119 4.91 -2.53 -9.69
CA GLU A 119 4.33 -3.69 -10.37
C GLU A 119 3.20 -3.20 -11.28
N ILE A 120 3.17 -3.67 -12.52
CA ILE A 120 2.19 -3.27 -13.52
C ILE A 120 1.31 -4.46 -13.91
#